data_69ab8b692cb71dc51ee4514efd97ff73
#
_entry.id   69ab8b692cb71dc51ee4514efd97ff73
#
_cell.length_a   1.000
_cell.length_b   1.000
_cell.length_c   1.000
_cell.angle_alpha   90.00
_cell.angle_beta   90.00
_cell.angle_gamma   90.00
#
_symmetry.space_group_name_H-M   'P 1'
#
loop_
_entity.id
_entity.type
_entity.pdbx_description
1 polymer ?
#
loop_
_entity_poly.entity_id
_entity_poly.type
_entity_poly.pdbx_seq_one_letter_code
_entity_poly.pdbx_strand_id
1 'polypeptide(L)'
;MINYMSMINPKKILLHCCCAPCAASILEWLKENQYEVILYFYNPNIYPEQEYIIRKNELLRYANELGLIVVDDDYKHDEWLQYIAGLEQEKERGGRCLQCFKMRLLATARVAERMQIPVIATTLASSRWKSLTQIEEAGKWAVAQVTGVEFWAKNWRKDGLQERRRILLAENKFYNQVYCGCEFSMNRLD
;
A
#
# COMPACT_ATOMS: atom_id res chain seq x y z
N MET A 1 35.83 -12.24 -20.43
CA MET A 1 35.36 -11.31 -19.34
C MET A 1 33.84 -11.39 -19.32
N ILE A 2 33.29 -12.17 -18.40
CA ILE A 2 31.85 -12.36 -18.25
C ILE A 2 31.32 -11.09 -17.54
N ASN A 3 30.38 -10.46 -18.20
CA ASN A 3 29.81 -9.17 -17.78
C ASN A 3 28.98 -9.34 -16.49
N TYR A 4 29.55 -8.99 -15.35
CA TYR A 4 28.95 -9.10 -14.01
C TYR A 4 27.82 -8.05 -13.74
N MET A 5 27.34 -7.35 -14.77
CA MET A 5 26.38 -6.27 -14.68
C MET A 5 24.91 -6.68 -14.84
N SER A 6 24.57 -7.97 -14.81
CA SER A 6 23.20 -8.44 -15.07
C SER A 6 22.52 -9.17 -13.90
N MET A 7 22.95 -8.95 -12.66
CA MET A 7 22.32 -9.56 -11.47
C MET A 7 21.57 -8.58 -10.56
N ILE A 8 21.16 -7.43 -11.07
CA ILE A 8 20.05 -6.71 -10.41
C ILE A 8 18.79 -7.42 -10.88
N ASN A 9 18.15 -8.18 -9.99
CA ASN A 9 16.86 -8.80 -10.30
C ASN A 9 15.83 -7.68 -10.52
N PRO A 10 15.51 -7.29 -11.78
CA PRO A 10 14.69 -6.09 -12.06
C PRO A 10 13.22 -6.25 -11.64
N LYS A 11 12.87 -7.42 -11.10
CA LYS A 11 11.50 -7.79 -10.74
C LYS A 11 11.24 -7.82 -9.23
N LYS A 12 12.20 -7.42 -8.38
CA LYS A 12 11.98 -7.37 -6.93
C LYS A 12 11.24 -6.09 -6.55
N ILE A 13 10.15 -6.23 -5.78
CA ILE A 13 9.28 -5.11 -5.42
C ILE A 13 8.85 -5.17 -3.95
N LEU A 14 8.87 -4.03 -3.28
CA LEU A 14 8.22 -3.83 -1.99
C LEU A 14 6.83 -3.22 -2.24
N LEU A 15 5.79 -3.99 -1.96
CA LEU A 15 4.41 -3.58 -2.15
C LEU A 15 3.81 -3.07 -0.83
N HIS A 16 3.59 -1.76 -0.72
CA HIS A 16 2.82 -1.21 0.38
C HIS A 16 1.36 -1.66 0.31
N CYS A 17 0.87 -2.30 1.37
CA CYS A 17 -0.46 -2.88 1.45
C CYS A 17 -1.32 -2.21 2.51
N CYS A 18 -2.54 -1.80 2.14
CA CYS A 18 -3.51 -1.25 3.09
C CYS A 18 -4.48 -2.31 3.66
N CYS A 19 -4.70 -3.42 2.97
CA CYS A 19 -5.57 -4.53 3.35
C CYS A 19 -5.48 -5.67 2.34
N ALA A 20 -5.90 -6.88 2.70
CA ALA A 20 -5.92 -8.04 1.82
C ALA A 20 -6.80 -7.85 0.56
N PRO A 21 -8.06 -7.38 0.66
CA PRO A 21 -8.91 -7.19 -0.53
C PRO A 21 -8.31 -6.24 -1.58
N CYS A 22 -7.49 -5.26 -1.16
CA CYS A 22 -6.84 -4.35 -2.08
C CYS A 22 -5.58 -4.95 -2.72
N ALA A 23 -4.97 -5.93 -2.06
CA ALA A 23 -3.73 -6.57 -2.50
C ALA A 23 -3.96 -7.78 -3.40
N ALA A 24 -5.03 -8.56 -3.18
CA ALA A 24 -5.19 -9.90 -3.74
C ALA A 24 -5.01 -9.99 -5.26
N SER A 25 -5.76 -9.22 -6.04
CA SER A 25 -5.63 -9.25 -7.51
C SER A 25 -4.29 -8.70 -8.01
N ILE A 26 -3.69 -7.78 -7.26
CA ILE A 26 -2.36 -7.24 -7.56
C ILE A 26 -1.30 -8.33 -7.36
N LEU A 27 -1.40 -9.09 -6.27
CA LEU A 27 -0.47 -10.17 -5.95
C LEU A 27 -0.51 -11.30 -6.98
N GLU A 28 -1.71 -11.70 -7.43
CA GLU A 28 -1.85 -12.64 -8.54
C GLU A 28 -1.17 -12.12 -9.80
N TRP A 29 -1.47 -10.88 -10.18
CA TRP A 29 -0.89 -10.26 -11.36
C TRP A 29 0.64 -10.16 -11.27
N LEU A 30 1.19 -9.77 -10.11
CA LEU A 30 2.63 -9.69 -9.90
C LEU A 30 3.29 -11.06 -10.00
N LYS A 31 2.66 -12.10 -9.43
CA LYS A 31 3.14 -13.50 -9.51
C LYS A 31 3.15 -14.01 -10.96
N GLU A 32 2.05 -13.80 -11.70
CA GLU A 32 1.94 -14.18 -13.12
C GLU A 32 3.01 -13.49 -13.98
N ASN A 33 3.37 -12.26 -13.63
CA ASN A 33 4.43 -11.50 -14.31
C ASN A 33 5.83 -11.71 -13.70
N GLN A 34 5.99 -12.74 -12.85
CA GLN A 34 7.28 -13.18 -12.28
C GLN A 34 8.00 -12.14 -11.43
N TYR A 35 7.25 -11.30 -10.69
CA TYR A 35 7.81 -10.41 -9.68
C TYR A 35 8.09 -11.15 -8.37
N GLU A 36 9.25 -10.86 -7.76
CA GLU A 36 9.54 -11.21 -6.37
C GLU A 36 8.94 -10.12 -5.46
N VAL A 37 7.89 -10.47 -4.71
CA VAL A 37 7.12 -9.50 -3.94
C VAL A 37 7.38 -9.68 -2.46
N ILE A 38 7.74 -8.58 -1.80
CA ILE A 38 7.71 -8.44 -0.35
C ILE A 38 6.61 -7.45 -0.02
N LEU A 39 5.76 -7.80 0.96
CA LEU A 39 4.67 -6.93 1.40
C LEU A 39 5.15 -6.03 2.54
N TYR A 40 4.67 -4.79 2.55
CA TYR A 40 4.89 -3.86 3.65
C TYR A 40 3.56 -3.35 4.17
N PHE A 41 3.30 -3.58 5.47
CA PHE A 41 2.10 -3.13 6.14
C PHE A 41 2.42 -1.99 7.11
N TYR A 42 2.13 -0.75 6.68
CA TYR A 42 2.24 0.45 7.51
C TYR A 42 1.04 1.36 7.25
N ASN A 43 0.11 1.37 8.19
CA ASN A 43 -1.18 2.05 8.03
C ASN A 43 -1.60 2.78 9.31
N PRO A 44 -0.82 3.75 9.81
CA PRO A 44 -1.09 4.44 11.06
C PRO A 44 -2.37 5.26 11.04
N ASN A 45 -2.91 5.52 9.85
CA ASN A 45 -4.17 6.23 9.66
C ASN A 45 -5.42 5.41 9.97
N ILE A 46 -5.32 4.09 10.12
CA ILE A 46 -6.52 3.26 10.33
C ILE A 46 -7.01 3.45 11.76
N TYR A 47 -8.29 3.76 11.90
CA TYR A 47 -8.98 3.99 13.16
C TYR A 47 -10.38 3.35 13.11
N PRO A 48 -10.89 2.77 14.23
CA PRO A 48 -10.17 2.55 15.49
C PRO A 48 -9.09 1.47 15.38
N GLU A 49 -8.28 1.28 16.41
CA GLU A 49 -7.21 0.27 16.45
C GLU A 49 -7.72 -1.14 16.14
N GLN A 50 -8.94 -1.47 16.54
CA GLN A 50 -9.57 -2.76 16.22
C GLN A 50 -9.68 -2.99 14.70
N GLU A 51 -10.01 -1.95 13.94
CA GLU A 51 -10.07 -1.99 12.48
C GLU A 51 -8.67 -2.20 11.87
N TYR A 52 -7.64 -1.56 12.46
CA TYR A 52 -6.25 -1.79 12.07
C TYR A 52 -5.86 -3.25 12.28
N ILE A 53 -6.16 -3.83 13.44
CA ILE A 53 -5.86 -5.22 13.79
C ILE A 53 -6.56 -6.19 12.82
N ILE A 54 -7.84 -5.97 12.53
CA ILE A 54 -8.60 -6.80 11.58
C ILE A 54 -7.94 -6.80 10.20
N ARG A 55 -7.62 -5.62 9.65
CA ARG A 55 -7.01 -5.50 8.32
C ARG A 55 -5.61 -6.10 8.26
N LYS A 56 -4.83 -5.92 9.34
CA LYS A 56 -3.49 -6.49 9.48
C LYS A 56 -3.53 -8.00 9.48
N ASN A 57 -4.31 -8.59 10.40
CA ASN A 57 -4.41 -10.03 10.55
C ASN A 57 -4.91 -10.72 9.28
N GLU A 58 -5.84 -10.09 8.56
CA GLU A 58 -6.32 -10.62 7.28
C GLU A 58 -5.24 -10.60 6.20
N LEU A 59 -4.44 -9.53 6.14
CA LEU A 59 -3.31 -9.47 5.19
C LEU A 59 -2.25 -10.53 5.55
N LEU A 60 -1.92 -10.68 6.84
CA LEU A 60 -0.96 -11.68 7.30
C LEU A 60 -1.42 -13.10 7.00
N ARG A 61 -2.70 -13.41 7.23
CA ARG A 61 -3.29 -14.70 6.88
C ARG A 61 -3.12 -15.00 5.40
N TYR A 62 -3.56 -14.07 4.55
CA TYR A 62 -3.49 -14.25 3.09
C TYR A 62 -2.05 -14.33 2.56
N ALA A 63 -1.15 -13.51 3.09
CA ALA A 63 0.26 -13.56 2.73
C ALA A 63 0.89 -14.92 3.09
N ASN A 64 0.55 -15.47 4.26
CA ASN A 64 1.03 -16.79 4.70
C ASN A 64 0.53 -17.91 3.77
N GLU A 65 -0.73 -17.87 3.34
CA GLU A 65 -1.29 -18.82 2.37
C GLU A 65 -0.56 -18.78 1.01
N LEU A 66 -0.06 -17.60 0.63
CA LEU A 66 0.71 -17.39 -0.62
C LEU A 66 2.22 -17.62 -0.45
N GLY A 67 2.71 -17.88 0.76
CA GLY A 67 4.14 -18.02 1.07
C GLY A 67 4.91 -16.71 0.92
N LEU A 68 4.27 -15.55 1.13
CA LEU A 68 4.88 -14.22 0.97
C LEU A 68 5.40 -13.67 2.30
N ILE A 69 6.51 -12.94 2.21
CA ILE A 69 7.09 -12.22 3.34
C ILE A 69 6.31 -10.92 3.56
N VAL A 70 5.95 -10.65 4.83
CA VAL A 70 5.38 -9.37 5.25
C VAL A 70 6.36 -8.69 6.19
N VAL A 71 6.76 -7.48 5.84
CA VAL A 71 7.41 -6.53 6.75
C VAL A 71 6.30 -5.71 7.37
N ASP A 72 6.21 -5.76 8.68
CA ASP A 72 5.20 -5.09 9.48
C ASP A 72 5.83 -3.98 10.31
N ASP A 73 5.17 -2.87 10.41
CA ASP A 73 5.62 -1.73 11.21
C ASP A 73 4.58 -1.41 12.31
N ASP A 74 5.03 -0.70 13.34
CA ASP A 74 4.21 -0.39 14.50
C ASP A 74 3.00 0.48 14.15
N TYR A 75 1.91 0.26 14.91
CA TYR A 75 0.75 1.13 14.86
C TYR A 75 1.02 2.43 15.63
N LYS A 76 1.16 3.52 14.88
CA LYS A 76 1.53 4.85 15.40
C LYS A 76 0.50 5.91 15.00
N HIS A 77 -0.73 5.71 15.46
CA HIS A 77 -1.84 6.59 15.09
C HIS A 77 -1.65 8.04 15.56
N ASP A 78 -1.11 8.23 16.76
CA ASP A 78 -0.84 9.57 17.29
C ASP A 78 0.22 10.32 16.46
N GLU A 79 1.25 9.62 15.95
CA GLU A 79 2.23 10.23 15.04
C GLU A 79 1.57 10.64 13.71
N TRP A 80 0.60 9.83 13.23
CA TRP A 80 -0.15 10.17 12.03
C TRP A 80 -1.04 11.40 12.25
N LEU A 81 -1.73 11.50 13.38
CA LEU A 81 -2.52 12.68 13.76
C LEU A 81 -1.67 13.94 13.80
N GLN A 82 -0.49 13.87 14.41
CA GLN A 82 0.46 14.98 14.43
C GLN A 82 0.92 15.37 13.02
N TYR A 83 1.16 14.38 12.15
CA TYR A 83 1.61 14.61 10.79
C TYR A 83 0.57 15.31 9.90
N ILE A 84 -0.71 15.11 10.18
CA ILE A 84 -1.82 15.73 9.46
C ILE A 84 -2.43 16.95 10.20
N ALA A 85 -1.81 17.39 11.29
CA ALA A 85 -2.34 18.47 12.11
C ALA A 85 -2.64 19.74 11.29
N GLY A 86 -3.81 20.34 11.53
CA GLY A 86 -4.32 21.49 10.79
C GLY A 86 -5.05 21.13 9.48
N LEU A 87 -5.14 19.86 9.11
CA LEU A 87 -5.84 19.39 7.91
C LEU A 87 -7.06 18.52 8.23
N GLU A 88 -7.50 18.47 9.50
CA GLU A 88 -8.58 17.60 9.98
C GLU A 88 -9.90 17.87 9.25
N GLN A 89 -10.17 19.15 8.93
CA GLN A 89 -11.39 19.59 8.26
C GLN A 89 -11.35 19.44 6.72
N GLU A 90 -10.21 19.02 6.18
CA GLU A 90 -10.06 18.78 4.74
C GLU A 90 -10.98 17.65 4.27
N LYS A 91 -11.57 17.83 3.10
CA LYS A 91 -12.37 16.79 2.45
C LYS A 91 -11.48 15.59 2.05
N GLU A 92 -12.10 14.44 1.87
CA GLU A 92 -11.39 13.32 1.22
C GLU A 92 -10.87 13.75 -0.15
N ARG A 93 -9.68 13.27 -0.49
CA ARG A 93 -8.87 13.66 -1.64
C ARG A 93 -8.35 15.12 -1.55
N GLY A 94 -8.46 15.76 -0.40
CA GLY A 94 -7.81 17.05 -0.09
C GLY A 94 -6.37 16.88 0.41
N GLY A 95 -5.82 17.95 1.00
CA GLY A 95 -4.46 18.01 1.51
C GLY A 95 -4.15 16.96 2.56
N ARG A 96 -5.11 16.65 3.47
CA ARG A 96 -4.98 15.59 4.47
C ARG A 96 -4.66 14.23 3.83
N CYS A 97 -5.38 13.85 2.77
CA CYS A 97 -5.12 12.58 2.07
C CYS A 97 -3.75 12.55 1.42
N LEU A 98 -3.30 13.65 0.83
CA LEU A 98 -1.97 13.75 0.24
C LEU A 98 -0.87 13.56 1.31
N GLN A 99 -0.99 14.22 2.46
CA GLN A 99 -0.04 14.05 3.57
C GLN A 99 -0.05 12.61 4.10
N CYS A 100 -1.23 12.02 4.28
CA CYS A 100 -1.36 10.61 4.66
C CYS A 100 -0.61 9.67 3.69
N PHE A 101 -0.71 9.90 2.38
CA PHE A 101 0.01 9.10 1.39
C PHE A 101 1.52 9.37 1.46
N LYS A 102 1.95 10.62 1.62
CA LYS A 102 3.37 10.99 1.76
C LYS A 102 4.02 10.26 2.94
N MET A 103 3.40 10.30 4.13
CA MET A 103 3.90 9.59 5.31
C MET A 103 4.09 8.09 5.05
N ARG A 104 3.07 7.43 4.52
CA ARG A 104 3.07 5.98 4.31
C ARG A 104 4.04 5.55 3.22
N LEU A 105 4.11 6.30 2.12
CA LEU A 105 5.01 5.97 1.01
C LEU A 105 6.47 6.33 1.32
N LEU A 106 6.73 7.35 2.15
CA LEU A 106 8.07 7.63 2.66
C LEU A 106 8.57 6.50 3.56
N ALA A 107 7.74 5.99 4.47
CA ALA A 107 8.08 4.83 5.27
C ALA A 107 8.39 3.61 4.38
N THR A 108 7.58 3.38 3.34
CA THR A 108 7.81 2.31 2.36
C THR A 108 9.15 2.48 1.63
N ALA A 109 9.45 3.68 1.16
CA ALA A 109 10.71 3.98 0.47
C ALA A 109 11.94 3.76 1.36
N ARG A 110 11.87 4.18 2.62
CA ARG A 110 12.94 3.95 3.60
C ARG A 110 13.17 2.47 3.90
N VAL A 111 12.10 1.68 3.98
CA VAL A 111 12.22 0.22 4.13
C VAL A 111 12.85 -0.40 2.89
N ALA A 112 12.42 0.00 1.70
CA ALA A 112 12.99 -0.49 0.45
C ALA A 112 14.48 -0.17 0.33
N GLU A 113 14.90 1.05 0.67
CA GLU A 113 16.31 1.45 0.70
C GLU A 113 17.13 0.56 1.65
N ARG A 114 16.68 0.37 2.91
CA ARG A 114 17.36 -0.50 3.88
C ARG A 114 17.45 -1.96 3.42
N MET A 115 16.43 -2.45 2.73
CA MET A 115 16.35 -3.82 2.20
C MET A 115 16.98 -3.98 0.82
N GLN A 116 17.50 -2.89 0.24
CA GLN A 116 18.04 -2.85 -1.13
C GLN A 116 17.04 -3.37 -2.19
N ILE A 117 15.77 -2.99 -2.02
CA ILE A 117 14.70 -3.31 -2.97
C ILE A 117 14.53 -2.11 -3.91
N PRO A 118 14.78 -2.27 -5.22
CA PRO A 118 14.89 -1.14 -6.13
C PRO A 118 13.55 -0.48 -6.49
N VAL A 119 12.43 -1.16 -6.27
CA VAL A 119 11.11 -0.67 -6.69
C VAL A 119 10.10 -0.77 -5.56
N ILE A 120 9.33 0.31 -5.37
CA ILE A 120 8.15 0.29 -4.53
C ILE A 120 6.88 0.51 -5.33
N ALA A 121 5.79 -0.11 -4.89
CA ALA A 121 4.43 0.17 -5.38
C ALA A 121 3.44 0.18 -4.20
N THR A 122 2.19 0.54 -4.48
CA THR A 122 1.18 0.60 -3.42
C THR A 122 -0.18 0.11 -3.89
N THR A 123 -0.87 -0.64 -3.03
CA THR A 123 -2.26 -1.04 -3.24
C THR A 123 -3.26 0.12 -3.08
N LEU A 124 -2.83 1.29 -2.61
CA LEU A 124 -3.66 2.49 -2.59
C LEU A 124 -4.25 2.80 -3.97
N ALA A 125 -3.47 2.55 -5.03
CA ALA A 125 -3.86 2.82 -6.40
C ALA A 125 -4.94 1.87 -6.96
N SER A 126 -5.37 0.84 -6.20
CA SER A 126 -6.53 -0.01 -6.55
C SER A 126 -7.86 0.58 -6.07
N SER A 127 -7.84 1.42 -5.04
CA SER A 127 -9.06 1.95 -4.41
C SER A 127 -9.67 3.10 -5.21
N ARG A 128 -10.96 2.97 -5.57
CA ARG A 128 -11.74 4.03 -6.24
C ARG A 128 -11.94 5.29 -5.37
N TRP A 129 -11.77 5.19 -4.07
CA TRP A 129 -11.92 6.31 -3.14
C TRP A 129 -10.72 7.26 -3.10
N LYS A 130 -9.58 6.86 -3.67
CA LYS A 130 -8.32 7.61 -3.59
C LYS A 130 -7.98 8.28 -4.92
N SER A 131 -7.33 9.43 -4.87
CA SER A 131 -6.80 10.12 -6.04
C SER A 131 -5.52 9.46 -6.53
N LEU A 132 -5.51 8.99 -7.77
CA LEU A 132 -4.28 8.44 -8.39
C LEU A 132 -3.19 9.50 -8.54
N THR A 133 -3.57 10.72 -8.89
CA THR A 133 -2.62 11.85 -9.01
C THR A 133 -1.91 12.13 -7.69
N GLN A 134 -2.65 12.15 -6.57
CA GLN A 134 -2.05 12.33 -5.24
C GLN A 134 -1.15 11.16 -4.83
N ILE A 135 -1.53 9.92 -5.18
CA ILE A 135 -0.71 8.74 -4.89
C ILE A 135 0.60 8.81 -5.68
N GLU A 136 0.54 9.20 -6.94
CA GLU A 136 1.71 9.36 -7.81
C GLU A 136 2.62 10.49 -7.32
N GLU A 137 2.04 11.64 -6.96
CA GLU A 137 2.77 12.77 -6.36
C GLU A 137 3.48 12.34 -5.07
N ALA A 138 2.76 11.69 -4.16
CA ALA A 138 3.32 11.23 -2.89
C ALA A 138 4.42 10.18 -3.08
N GLY A 139 4.25 9.25 -4.04
CA GLY A 139 5.25 8.23 -4.35
C GLY A 139 6.52 8.81 -4.93
N LYS A 140 6.42 9.70 -5.91
CA LYS A 140 7.57 10.42 -6.49
C LYS A 140 8.31 11.25 -5.44
N TRP A 141 7.55 11.96 -4.61
CA TRP A 141 8.13 12.73 -3.49
C TRP A 141 8.85 11.82 -2.50
N ALA A 142 8.28 10.66 -2.16
CA ALA A 142 8.86 9.74 -1.19
C ALA A 142 10.19 9.15 -1.66
N VAL A 143 10.27 8.69 -2.91
CA VAL A 143 11.52 8.12 -3.45
C VAL A 143 12.60 9.17 -3.68
N ALA A 144 12.25 10.44 -3.84
CA ALA A 144 13.21 11.53 -3.89
C ALA A 144 13.93 11.79 -2.54
N GLN A 145 13.47 11.21 -1.44
CA GLN A 145 14.07 11.32 -0.10
C GLN A 145 15.02 10.16 0.24
N VAL A 146 15.19 9.20 -0.65
CA VAL A 146 16.00 7.98 -0.46
C VAL A 146 16.86 7.71 -1.70
N THR A 147 17.76 6.73 -1.61
CA THR A 147 18.69 6.40 -2.70
C THR A 147 18.38 5.02 -3.27
N GLY A 148 18.44 4.88 -4.59
CA GLY A 148 18.35 3.57 -5.27
C GLY A 148 16.95 2.93 -5.27
N VAL A 149 15.90 3.73 -5.03
CA VAL A 149 14.50 3.27 -5.02
C VAL A 149 13.68 4.05 -6.03
N GLU A 150 12.89 3.36 -6.83
CA GLU A 150 11.93 3.95 -7.77
C GLU A 150 10.49 3.69 -7.35
N PHE A 151 9.60 4.63 -7.65
CA PHE A 151 8.16 4.46 -7.44
C PHE A 151 7.46 4.02 -8.72
N TRP A 152 6.87 2.85 -8.69
CA TRP A 152 6.05 2.36 -9.80
C TRP A 152 4.60 2.85 -9.67
N ALA A 153 4.26 3.88 -10.43
CA ALA A 153 2.94 4.52 -10.46
C ALA A 153 1.92 3.72 -11.32
N LYS A 154 1.77 2.41 -11.04
CA LYS A 154 0.81 1.57 -11.77
C LYS A 154 -0.63 1.82 -11.31
N ASN A 155 -1.51 2.02 -12.27
CA ASN A 155 -2.96 2.10 -12.02
C ASN A 155 -3.57 0.69 -11.94
N TRP A 156 -3.76 0.20 -10.72
CA TRP A 156 -4.33 -1.13 -10.45
C TRP A 156 -5.86 -1.23 -10.64
N ARG A 157 -6.50 -0.23 -11.25
CA ARG A 157 -7.93 -0.22 -11.55
C ARG A 157 -8.25 -0.69 -12.96
N LYS A 158 -7.22 -0.96 -13.77
CA LYS A 158 -7.32 -1.36 -15.18
C LYS A 158 -7.06 -2.86 -15.34
N ASP A 159 -7.12 -3.31 -16.58
CA ASP A 159 -6.68 -4.64 -17.01
C ASP A 159 -7.43 -5.79 -16.32
N GLY A 160 -8.73 -5.60 -16.00
CA GLY A 160 -9.56 -6.62 -15.35
C GLY A 160 -9.34 -6.80 -13.85
N LEU A 161 -8.35 -6.09 -13.25
CA LEU A 161 -7.98 -6.27 -11.84
C LEU A 161 -9.09 -5.92 -10.84
N GLN A 162 -10.01 -5.02 -11.18
CA GLN A 162 -11.15 -4.70 -10.32
C GLN A 162 -12.16 -5.84 -10.28
N GLU A 163 -12.43 -6.47 -11.42
CA GLU A 163 -13.33 -7.63 -11.48
C GLU A 163 -12.67 -8.82 -10.79
N ARG A 164 -11.38 -9.07 -11.05
CA ARG A 164 -10.66 -10.14 -10.34
C ARG A 164 -10.64 -9.92 -8.83
N ARG A 165 -10.46 -8.67 -8.37
CA ARG A 165 -10.56 -8.32 -6.94
C ARG A 165 -11.93 -8.70 -6.36
N ARG A 166 -13.03 -8.44 -7.10
CA ARG A 166 -14.39 -8.77 -6.65
C ARG A 166 -14.56 -10.29 -6.46
N ILE A 167 -14.04 -11.06 -7.39
CA ILE A 167 -14.06 -12.53 -7.33
C ILE A 167 -13.26 -13.03 -6.12
N LEU A 168 -12.00 -12.59 -5.98
CA LEU A 168 -11.12 -13.00 -4.89
C LEU A 168 -11.65 -12.61 -3.50
N LEU A 169 -12.36 -11.48 -3.40
CA LEU A 169 -13.01 -11.06 -2.17
C LEU A 169 -14.05 -12.09 -1.71
N ALA A 170 -14.82 -12.65 -2.63
CA ALA A 170 -15.82 -13.68 -2.34
C ALA A 170 -15.16 -15.05 -2.06
N GLU A 171 -14.22 -15.46 -2.91
CA GLU A 171 -13.53 -16.75 -2.81
C GLU A 171 -12.77 -16.91 -1.48
N ASN A 172 -12.06 -15.86 -1.06
CA ASN A 172 -11.26 -15.86 0.16
C ASN A 172 -12.04 -15.39 1.41
N LYS A 173 -13.32 -15.02 1.26
CA LYS A 173 -14.17 -14.48 2.33
C LYS A 173 -13.52 -13.31 3.07
N PHE A 174 -12.83 -12.42 2.34
CA PHE A 174 -12.13 -11.30 2.93
C PHE A 174 -13.07 -10.34 3.65
N TYR A 175 -12.60 -9.82 4.76
CA TYR A 175 -13.23 -8.67 5.41
C TYR A 175 -13.25 -7.48 4.45
N ASN A 176 -14.44 -7.03 4.10
CA ASN A 176 -14.63 -5.93 3.16
C ASN A 176 -14.91 -4.63 3.92
N GLN A 177 -13.87 -3.82 4.08
CA GLN A 177 -14.00 -2.53 4.76
C GLN A 177 -14.93 -1.59 3.98
N VAL A 178 -15.70 -0.81 4.72
CA VAL A 178 -16.72 0.11 4.17
C VAL A 178 -16.25 1.56 4.06
N TYR A 179 -15.09 1.90 4.64
CA TYR A 179 -14.50 3.24 4.60
C TYR A 179 -12.99 3.20 4.31
N CYS A 180 -12.39 4.37 4.03
CA CYS A 180 -10.97 4.48 3.65
C CYS A 180 -10.01 4.00 4.74
N GLY A 181 -10.36 4.23 6.01
CA GLY A 181 -9.61 3.76 7.17
C GLY A 181 -9.42 4.82 8.26
N CYS A 182 -9.28 6.10 7.95
CA CYS A 182 -9.14 7.12 8.98
C CYS A 182 -10.50 7.55 9.56
N GLU A 183 -10.53 8.06 10.79
CA GLU A 183 -11.72 8.54 11.47
C GLU A 183 -12.49 9.58 10.64
N PHE A 184 -11.79 10.45 9.90
CA PHE A 184 -12.39 11.46 9.04
C PHE A 184 -13.09 10.92 7.80
N SER A 185 -12.97 9.61 7.54
CA SER A 185 -13.66 8.92 6.44
C SER A 185 -14.83 8.06 6.91
N MET A 186 -15.05 7.96 8.22
CA MET A 186 -16.15 7.18 8.82
C MET A 186 -17.52 7.85 8.63
N ASN A 187 -17.58 9.18 8.62
CA ASN A 187 -18.82 9.98 8.50
C ASN A 187 -19.53 9.88 7.14
N ARG A 188 -19.10 8.94 6.27
CA ARG A 188 -19.77 8.64 5.00
C ARG A 188 -20.78 7.50 5.09
N LEU A 189 -20.93 6.92 6.26
CA LEU A 189 -21.83 5.79 6.49
C LEU A 189 -23.26 6.23 6.90
N ASP A 190 -23.48 7.57 7.00
CA ASP A 190 -24.78 8.18 7.26
C ASP A 190 -25.44 8.69 5.99
#